data_63ef169941367aa1e27f648b45292485
#
_entry.id   63ef169941367aa1e27f648b45292485
#
_cell.length_a   1.000
_cell.length_b   1.000
_cell.length_c   1.000
_cell.angle_alpha   90.00
_cell.angle_beta   90.00
_cell.angle_gamma   90.00
#
_symmetry.space_group_name_H-M   'P 1'
#
loop_
_entity.id
_entity.type
_entity.pdbx_description
1 polymer ?
#
loop_
_entity_poly.entity_id
_entity_poly.type
_entity_poly.pdbx_seq_one_letter_code
_entity_poly.pdbx_strand_id
1 'polypeptide(L)'
;MIDGGRLDYTLKSSIFNSLKQRSVFLSHPITYGPHTIAAMHAVFSGTYGTRTGTNSYWSTYLFKKDKFKTISQYLHDENYYTMADVVNELVIPKQGLDEFLIHDEMKDDLTQRHKSFLEQMKSKNDQDQNFFLYLQYSNIHTGIMNEVLKVYNNFSNVRSWN
;
A
#
# COMPACT_ATOMS: atom_id res chain seq x y z
N MET A 1 2.63 -4.09 -0.34
CA MET A 1 2.09 -3.85 1.02
C MET A 1 0.91 -4.79 1.27
N ILE A 2 0.75 -5.30 2.49
CA ILE A 2 -0.44 -6.06 2.91
C ILE A 2 -1.21 -5.21 3.91
N ASP A 3 -2.37 -4.70 3.49
CA ASP A 3 -3.23 -3.87 4.34
C ASP A 3 -3.99 -4.75 5.35
N GLY A 4 -4.04 -4.34 6.61
CA GLY A 4 -4.62 -5.14 7.69
C GLY A 4 -3.77 -6.34 8.14
N GLY A 5 -2.55 -6.51 7.60
CA GLY A 5 -1.64 -7.59 7.98
C GLY A 5 -1.17 -7.47 9.42
N ARG A 6 -1.32 -8.54 10.21
CA ARG A 6 -0.91 -8.61 11.61
C ARG A 6 0.38 -9.40 11.75
N LEU A 7 1.32 -8.90 12.56
CA LEU A 7 2.63 -9.52 12.77
C LEU A 7 2.52 -10.95 13.34
N ASP A 8 1.64 -11.17 14.32
CA ASP A 8 1.46 -12.47 14.96
C ASP A 8 0.92 -13.55 14.00
N TYR A 9 0.13 -13.18 12.99
CA TYR A 9 -0.28 -14.08 11.92
C TYR A 9 0.81 -14.26 10.86
N THR A 10 1.50 -13.18 10.51
CA THR A 10 2.61 -13.21 9.56
C THR A 10 3.71 -14.17 10.02
N LEU A 11 4.04 -14.17 11.32
CA LEU A 11 5.06 -15.05 11.89
C LEU A 11 4.68 -16.54 11.89
N LYS A 12 3.41 -16.89 11.68
CA LYS A 12 2.95 -18.28 11.50
C LYS A 12 3.10 -18.79 10.06
N SER A 13 3.33 -17.90 9.11
CA SER A 13 3.49 -18.26 7.70
C SER A 13 4.90 -18.76 7.40
N SER A 14 5.01 -19.94 6.79
CA SER A 14 6.30 -20.50 6.35
C SER A 14 6.97 -19.63 5.28
N ILE A 15 6.18 -18.99 4.41
CA ILE A 15 6.69 -18.09 3.37
C ILE A 15 7.34 -16.86 3.99
N PHE A 16 6.67 -16.19 4.93
CA PHE A 16 7.24 -15.03 5.61
C PHE A 16 8.44 -15.38 6.48
N ASN A 17 8.45 -16.55 7.11
CA ASN A 17 9.62 -17.03 7.86
C ASN A 17 10.82 -17.27 6.93
N SER A 18 10.61 -17.82 5.74
CA SER A 18 11.66 -17.96 4.73
C SER A 18 12.19 -16.60 4.24
N LEU A 19 11.31 -15.62 4.02
CA LEU A 19 11.71 -14.25 3.67
C LEU A 19 12.50 -13.59 4.79
N LYS A 20 12.07 -13.74 6.04
CA LYS A 20 12.75 -13.20 7.22
C LYS A 20 14.20 -13.68 7.32
N GLN A 21 14.47 -14.95 7.01
CA GLN A 21 15.84 -15.52 7.04
C GLN A 21 16.78 -14.91 6.00
N ARG A 22 16.25 -14.32 4.94
CA ARG A 22 16.99 -13.76 3.79
C ARG A 22 16.89 -12.24 3.68
N SER A 23 16.37 -11.57 4.70
CA SER A 23 16.09 -10.13 4.69
C SER A 23 16.37 -9.48 6.04
N VAL A 24 16.45 -8.16 6.04
CA VAL A 24 16.43 -7.40 7.28
C VAL A 24 15.00 -7.35 7.80
N PHE A 25 14.76 -7.93 8.96
CA PHE A 25 13.46 -7.96 9.60
C PHE A 25 13.40 -6.96 10.76
N LEU A 26 12.54 -5.95 10.64
CA LEU A 26 12.29 -4.97 11.69
C LEU A 26 11.08 -5.42 12.53
N SER A 27 11.32 -5.85 13.75
CA SER A 27 10.29 -6.43 14.63
C SER A 27 9.39 -5.39 15.30
N HIS A 28 9.87 -4.16 15.45
CA HIS A 28 9.17 -3.10 16.17
C HIS A 28 9.19 -1.75 15.42
N PRO A 29 8.76 -1.70 14.15
CA PRO A 29 8.65 -0.43 13.46
C PRO A 29 7.52 0.39 14.06
N ILE A 30 7.73 1.70 14.17
CA ILE A 30 6.70 2.65 14.58
C ILE A 30 6.15 3.31 13.33
N THR A 31 4.85 3.19 13.11
CA THR A 31 4.17 3.90 12.03
C THR A 31 3.92 5.36 12.42
N TYR A 32 3.99 6.25 11.43
CA TYR A 32 3.68 7.67 11.64
C TYR A 32 2.21 7.89 12.01
N GLY A 33 1.30 7.17 11.41
CA GLY A 33 -0.15 7.38 11.58
C GLY A 33 -0.93 6.08 11.78
N PRO A 34 -2.12 6.15 12.38
CA PRO A 34 -2.94 4.99 12.69
C PRO A 34 -3.70 4.44 11.47
N HIS A 35 -3.58 5.08 10.31
CA HIS A 35 -4.26 4.68 9.08
C HIS A 35 -3.31 4.70 7.89
N THR A 36 -3.62 3.91 6.87
CA THR A 36 -2.79 3.63 5.70
C THR A 36 -2.33 4.89 4.99
N ILE A 37 -3.23 5.85 4.75
CA ILE A 37 -2.92 7.05 3.97
C ILE A 37 -1.79 7.86 4.59
N ALA A 38 -1.91 8.28 5.87
CA ALA A 38 -0.87 9.07 6.52
C ALA A 38 0.45 8.29 6.64
N ALA A 39 0.38 6.98 6.95
CA ALA A 39 1.55 6.13 7.05
C ALA A 39 2.28 6.00 5.71
N MET A 40 1.55 5.75 4.62
CA MET A 40 2.17 5.56 3.30
C MET A 40 2.68 6.86 2.69
N HIS A 41 2.01 7.99 2.90
CA HIS A 41 2.55 9.28 2.51
C HIS A 41 3.86 9.61 3.23
N ALA A 42 3.99 9.25 4.51
CA ALA A 42 5.25 9.39 5.24
C ALA A 42 6.34 8.45 4.70
N VAL A 43 6.00 7.20 4.37
CA VAL A 43 6.94 6.23 3.75
C VAL A 43 7.43 6.74 2.40
N PHE A 44 6.53 7.21 1.53
CA PHE A 44 6.88 7.65 0.18
C PHE A 44 7.68 8.96 0.17
N SER A 45 7.45 9.86 1.12
CA SER A 45 8.14 11.15 1.20
C SER A 45 9.35 11.17 2.14
N GLY A 46 9.57 10.11 2.93
CA GLY A 46 10.59 10.08 3.98
C GLY A 46 10.39 11.16 5.05
N THR A 47 9.17 11.70 5.18
CA THR A 47 8.91 12.90 5.98
C THR A 47 7.56 12.81 6.69
N TYR A 48 7.49 13.29 7.91
CA TYR A 48 6.24 13.30 8.69
C TYR A 48 5.16 14.17 8.06
N GLY A 49 3.91 13.71 8.16
CA GLY A 49 2.74 14.38 7.58
C GLY A 49 2.51 15.81 8.09
N THR A 50 2.95 16.14 9.32
CA THR A 50 2.94 17.52 9.84
C THR A 50 3.77 18.48 8.97
N ARG A 51 4.80 17.99 8.32
CA ARG A 51 5.62 18.79 7.39
C ARG A 51 5.05 18.76 5.98
N THR A 52 4.63 17.57 5.51
CA THR A 52 4.13 17.39 4.14
C THR A 52 2.71 17.93 3.94
N GLY A 53 1.93 18.05 5.01
CA GLY A 53 0.51 18.44 4.99
C GLY A 53 -0.44 17.25 5.12
N THR A 54 0.01 16.01 4.95
CA THR A 54 -0.82 14.80 5.04
C THR A 54 -0.75 14.19 6.45
N ASN A 55 -1.37 14.83 7.41
CA ASN A 55 -1.35 14.45 8.82
C ASN A 55 -2.69 13.89 9.34
N SER A 56 -3.69 13.72 8.48
CA SER A 56 -4.96 13.07 8.78
C SER A 56 -5.50 12.35 7.55
N TYR A 57 -6.54 11.54 7.74
CA TYR A 57 -7.13 10.74 6.66
C TYR A 57 -7.51 11.60 5.44
N TRP A 58 -8.18 12.72 5.66
CA TRP A 58 -8.70 13.58 4.60
C TRP A 58 -7.72 14.67 4.15
N SER A 59 -6.54 14.77 4.75
CA SER A 59 -5.56 15.80 4.41
C SER A 59 -4.61 15.43 3.27
N THR A 60 -4.87 14.35 2.55
CA THR A 60 -4.06 13.91 1.39
C THR A 60 -3.94 14.99 0.32
N TYR A 61 -5.00 15.76 0.09
CA TYR A 61 -5.02 16.87 -0.86
C TYR A 61 -4.05 18.01 -0.48
N LEU A 62 -3.61 18.04 0.78
CA LEU A 62 -2.69 19.06 1.29
C LEU A 62 -1.23 18.66 1.12
N PHE A 63 -0.96 17.50 0.51
CA PHE A 63 0.40 17.06 0.25
C PHE A 63 1.16 18.11 -0.58
N LYS A 64 2.23 18.64 -0.01
CA LYS A 64 3.02 19.73 -0.58
C LYS A 64 3.98 19.18 -1.66
N LYS A 65 3.43 18.71 -2.76
CA LYS A 65 4.14 18.04 -3.86
C LYS A 65 5.31 18.84 -4.44
N ASP A 66 5.22 20.17 -4.40
CA ASP A 66 6.27 21.06 -4.93
C ASP A 66 7.45 21.24 -3.95
N LYS A 67 7.31 20.76 -2.70
CA LYS A 67 8.33 20.88 -1.65
C LYS A 67 8.93 19.54 -1.23
N PHE A 68 8.25 18.46 -1.47
CA PHE A 68 8.66 17.11 -1.03
C PHE A 68 8.63 16.16 -2.20
N LYS A 69 9.79 15.65 -2.55
CA LYS A 69 9.97 14.61 -3.55
C LYS A 69 9.64 13.24 -2.94
N THR A 70 9.02 12.37 -3.71
CA THR A 70 8.70 11.00 -3.29
C THR A 70 9.77 10.00 -3.73
N ILE A 71 9.81 8.82 -3.10
CA ILE A 71 10.71 7.75 -3.52
C ILE A 71 10.47 7.38 -4.99
N SER A 72 9.21 7.37 -5.45
CA SER A 72 8.88 7.13 -6.86
C SER A 72 9.47 8.19 -7.79
N GLN A 73 9.46 9.47 -7.40
CA GLN A 73 10.12 10.52 -8.19
C GLN A 73 11.63 10.36 -8.25
N TYR A 74 12.27 10.01 -7.13
CA TYR A 74 13.71 9.76 -7.12
C TYR A 74 14.08 8.61 -8.05
N LEU A 75 13.33 7.52 -8.00
CA LEU A 75 13.58 6.36 -8.84
C LEU A 75 13.24 6.63 -10.31
N HIS A 76 12.16 7.34 -10.60
CA HIS A 76 11.83 7.78 -11.95
C HIS A 76 12.94 8.64 -12.57
N ASP A 77 13.51 9.58 -11.78
CA ASP A 77 14.62 10.41 -12.26
C ASP A 77 15.91 9.61 -12.53
N GLU A 78 16.06 8.44 -11.91
CA GLU A 78 17.14 7.48 -12.15
C GLU A 78 16.76 6.43 -13.24
N ASN A 79 15.78 6.76 -14.08
CA ASN A 79 15.30 5.91 -15.18
C ASN A 79 14.69 4.57 -14.76
N TYR A 80 14.16 4.45 -13.55
CA TYR A 80 13.31 3.32 -13.18
C TYR A 80 11.93 3.48 -13.82
N TYR A 81 11.41 2.40 -14.35
CA TYR A 81 9.97 2.32 -14.63
C TYR A 81 9.21 2.16 -13.32
N THR A 82 8.25 3.02 -13.08
CA THR A 82 7.59 3.13 -11.77
C THR A 82 6.08 2.87 -11.90
N MET A 83 5.60 1.89 -11.15
CA MET A 83 4.20 1.47 -11.21
C MET A 83 3.62 1.26 -9.83
N ALA A 84 2.34 1.62 -9.66
CA ALA A 84 1.58 1.33 -8.44
C ALA A 84 0.19 0.80 -8.77
N ASP A 85 -0.28 -0.19 -7.96
CA ASP A 85 -1.65 -0.67 -7.95
C ASP A 85 -2.22 -0.58 -6.53
N VAL A 86 -3.28 0.20 -6.36
CA VAL A 86 -3.83 0.61 -5.06
C VAL A 86 -5.36 0.52 -5.03
N VAL A 87 -5.95 0.46 -3.84
CA VAL A 87 -7.41 0.41 -3.67
C VAL A 87 -8.10 1.74 -3.99
N ASN A 88 -7.41 2.86 -3.81
CA ASN A 88 -7.92 4.19 -4.19
C ASN A 88 -6.78 5.20 -4.36
N GLU A 89 -7.10 6.34 -4.96
CA GLU A 89 -6.12 7.36 -5.32
C GLU A 89 -5.47 8.11 -4.14
N LEU A 90 -5.98 7.94 -2.93
CA LEU A 90 -5.50 8.66 -1.74
C LEU A 90 -4.40 7.89 -1.00
N VAL A 91 -4.22 6.60 -1.29
CA VAL A 91 -3.33 5.71 -0.53
C VAL A 91 -1.88 6.16 -0.54
N ILE A 92 -1.38 6.58 -1.69
CA ILE A 92 0.00 7.05 -1.88
C ILE A 92 0.05 8.30 -2.75
N PRO A 93 1.12 9.13 -2.65
CA PRO A 93 1.32 10.22 -3.59
C PRO A 93 1.61 9.68 -5.01
N LYS A 94 1.03 10.32 -6.03
CA LYS A 94 1.14 9.89 -7.45
C LYS A 94 2.42 10.35 -8.15
N GLN A 95 3.17 11.26 -7.54
CA GLN A 95 4.34 11.87 -8.18
C GLN A 95 5.40 10.83 -8.54
N GLY A 96 5.90 10.89 -9.77
CA GLY A 96 6.96 10.02 -10.27
C GLY A 96 6.52 8.58 -10.52
N LEU A 97 5.23 8.35 -10.75
CA LEU A 97 4.71 7.06 -11.20
C LEU A 97 4.35 7.16 -12.68
N ASP A 98 4.90 6.25 -13.49
CA ASP A 98 4.57 6.11 -14.91
C ASP A 98 3.17 5.50 -15.06
N GLU A 99 2.84 4.52 -14.21
CA GLU A 99 1.51 3.92 -14.15
C GLU A 99 0.96 3.96 -12.73
N PHE A 100 -0.26 4.49 -12.60
CA PHE A 100 -1.02 4.51 -11.35
C PHE A 100 -2.37 3.85 -11.58
N LEU A 101 -2.54 2.65 -11.08
CA LEU A 101 -3.72 1.81 -11.28
C LEU A 101 -4.54 1.71 -9.99
N ILE A 102 -5.84 1.60 -10.16
CA ILE A 102 -6.79 1.40 -9.06
C ILE A 102 -7.49 0.07 -9.28
N HIS A 103 -7.52 -0.76 -8.24
CA HIS A 103 -8.27 -2.00 -8.24
C HIS A 103 -9.54 -1.90 -7.38
N ASP A 104 -10.54 -2.70 -7.74
CA ASP A 104 -11.74 -2.90 -6.93
C ASP A 104 -11.52 -4.08 -5.98
N GLU A 105 -11.32 -3.80 -4.69
CA GLU A 105 -11.04 -4.81 -3.67
C GLU A 105 -12.15 -5.85 -3.49
N MET A 106 -13.36 -5.57 -3.98
CA MET A 106 -14.51 -6.48 -3.89
C MET A 106 -14.67 -7.37 -5.12
N LYS A 107 -14.11 -6.99 -6.26
CA LYS A 107 -14.33 -7.66 -7.55
C LYS A 107 -13.07 -8.23 -8.16
N ASP A 108 -11.93 -7.58 -7.96
CA ASP A 108 -10.68 -7.98 -8.61
C ASP A 108 -10.02 -9.15 -7.87
N ASP A 109 -9.60 -10.17 -8.62
CA ASP A 109 -8.66 -11.17 -8.13
C ASP A 109 -7.25 -10.55 -8.06
N LEU A 110 -6.90 -10.01 -6.90
CA LEU A 110 -5.61 -9.35 -6.69
C LEU A 110 -4.43 -10.30 -6.89
N THR A 111 -4.59 -11.60 -6.66
CA THR A 111 -3.52 -12.57 -6.87
C THR A 111 -3.19 -12.68 -8.36
N GLN A 112 -4.21 -12.87 -9.18
CA GLN A 112 -4.03 -12.97 -10.63
C GLN A 112 -3.57 -11.64 -11.23
N ARG A 113 -4.15 -10.53 -10.77
CA ARG A 113 -3.81 -9.17 -11.22
C ARG A 113 -2.35 -8.84 -10.92
N HIS A 114 -1.91 -9.02 -9.68
CA HIS A 114 -0.53 -8.72 -9.30
C HIS A 114 0.49 -9.68 -9.94
N LYS A 115 0.10 -10.93 -10.18
CA LYS A 115 0.93 -11.87 -10.93
C LYS A 115 1.20 -11.37 -12.35
N SER A 116 0.19 -10.86 -13.05
CA SER A 116 0.37 -10.30 -14.40
C SER A 116 1.31 -9.09 -14.40
N PHE A 117 1.25 -8.24 -13.38
CA PHE A 117 2.20 -7.12 -13.25
C PHE A 117 3.64 -7.58 -12.99
N LEU A 118 3.83 -8.62 -12.19
CA LEU A 118 5.18 -9.19 -11.99
C LEU A 118 5.76 -9.80 -13.29
N GLU A 119 4.91 -10.42 -14.10
CA GLU A 119 5.30 -10.92 -15.42
C GLU A 119 5.67 -9.77 -16.38
N GLN A 120 4.91 -8.68 -16.37
CA GLN A 120 5.24 -7.46 -17.10
C GLN A 120 6.58 -6.86 -16.66
N MET A 121 6.81 -6.76 -15.33
CA MET A 121 8.08 -6.24 -14.81
C MET A 121 9.27 -7.14 -15.18
N LYS A 122 9.09 -8.45 -15.17
CA LYS A 122 10.12 -9.37 -15.63
C LYS A 122 10.51 -9.10 -17.09
N SER A 123 9.53 -8.93 -17.97
CA SER A 123 9.77 -8.59 -19.38
C SER A 123 10.52 -7.26 -19.55
N LYS A 124 10.25 -6.24 -18.71
CA LYS A 124 11.00 -4.99 -18.72
C LYS A 124 12.44 -5.17 -18.23
N ASN A 125 12.63 -5.95 -17.17
CA ASN A 125 13.97 -6.24 -16.63
C ASN A 125 14.83 -7.04 -17.65
N ASP A 126 14.23 -7.93 -18.43
CA ASP A 126 14.90 -8.63 -19.51
C ASP A 126 15.38 -7.68 -20.64
N GLN A 127 14.90 -6.42 -20.65
CA GLN A 127 15.31 -5.31 -21.53
C GLN A 127 16.23 -4.29 -20.83
N ASP A 128 16.90 -4.68 -19.74
CA ASP A 128 17.75 -3.82 -18.89
C ASP A 128 17.03 -2.60 -18.29
N GLN A 129 15.68 -2.65 -18.20
CA GLN A 129 14.89 -1.61 -17.57
C GLN A 129 14.69 -1.90 -16.09
N ASN A 130 15.32 -1.15 -15.22
CA ASN A 130 15.02 -1.20 -13.78
C ASN A 130 13.59 -0.78 -13.50
N PHE A 131 12.97 -1.33 -12.45
CA PHE A 131 11.60 -0.99 -12.10
C PHE A 131 11.39 -0.80 -10.60
N PHE A 132 10.37 -0.02 -10.27
CA PHE A 132 9.81 0.11 -8.95
C PHE A 132 8.32 -0.26 -9.01
N LEU A 133 7.92 -1.24 -8.23
CA LEU A 133 6.55 -1.74 -8.23
C LEU A 133 5.96 -1.68 -6.81
N TYR A 134 4.87 -0.93 -6.65
CA TYR A 134 4.09 -0.89 -5.43
C TYR A 134 2.75 -1.59 -5.61
N LEU A 135 2.52 -2.68 -4.89
CA LEU A 135 1.29 -3.45 -4.92
C LEU A 135 0.62 -3.43 -3.55
N GLN A 136 -0.66 -3.05 -3.50
CA GLN A 136 -1.45 -3.10 -2.28
C GLN A 136 -2.37 -4.32 -2.29
N TYR A 137 -2.22 -5.19 -1.31
CA TYR A 137 -3.14 -6.27 -1.01
C TYR A 137 -4.12 -5.81 0.08
N SER A 138 -5.38 -5.59 -0.27
CA SER A 138 -6.42 -5.08 0.62
C SER A 138 -7.40 -6.16 1.12
N ASN A 139 -7.37 -7.38 0.56
CA ASN A 139 -8.33 -8.45 0.87
C ASN A 139 -8.44 -8.78 2.37
N ILE A 140 -7.35 -8.73 3.14
CA ILE A 140 -7.38 -8.98 4.59
C ILE A 140 -8.13 -7.87 5.31
N HIS A 141 -7.89 -6.62 4.94
CA HIS A 141 -8.57 -5.46 5.49
C HIS A 141 -10.08 -5.54 5.26
N THR A 142 -10.50 -5.81 4.03
CA THR A 142 -11.92 -5.97 3.65
C THR A 142 -12.58 -7.15 4.37
N GLY A 143 -11.88 -8.28 4.48
CA GLY A 143 -12.35 -9.45 5.21
C GLY A 143 -12.60 -9.14 6.69
N ILE A 144 -11.69 -8.46 7.35
CA ILE A 144 -11.82 -8.03 8.76
C ILE A 144 -13.01 -7.07 8.90
N MET A 145 -13.15 -6.08 8.03
CA MET A 145 -14.26 -5.12 8.06
C MET A 145 -15.61 -5.84 7.94
N ASN A 146 -15.74 -6.79 7.04
CA ASN A 146 -16.97 -7.55 6.88
C ASN A 146 -17.32 -8.37 8.14
N GLU A 147 -16.35 -8.97 8.81
CA GLU A 147 -16.56 -9.71 10.05
C GLU A 147 -16.94 -8.77 11.23
N VAL A 148 -16.29 -7.64 11.35
CA VAL A 148 -16.60 -6.62 12.38
C VAL A 148 -18.02 -6.09 12.17
N LEU A 149 -18.43 -5.80 10.94
CA LEU A 149 -19.79 -5.33 10.64
C LEU A 149 -20.83 -6.38 10.98
N LYS A 150 -20.59 -7.67 10.73
CA LYS A 150 -21.48 -8.77 11.14
C LYS A 150 -21.66 -8.81 12.66
N VAL A 151 -20.57 -8.68 13.43
CA VAL A 151 -20.61 -8.68 14.89
C VAL A 151 -21.37 -7.45 15.40
N TYR A 152 -21.15 -6.27 14.83
CA TYR A 152 -21.85 -5.05 15.21
C TYR A 152 -23.35 -5.14 14.93
N ASN A 153 -23.75 -5.66 13.78
CA ASN A 153 -25.17 -5.85 13.45
C ASN A 153 -25.87 -6.84 14.38
N ASN A 154 -25.17 -7.86 14.88
CA ASN A 154 -25.72 -8.81 15.83
C ASN A 154 -25.91 -8.24 17.24
N PHE A 155 -25.10 -7.25 17.65
CA PHE A 155 -25.14 -6.66 19.00
C PHE A 155 -25.94 -5.37 19.09
N SER A 156 -26.07 -4.61 18.00
CA SER A 156 -26.59 -3.24 18.05
C SER A 156 -28.06 -3.10 17.67
N ASN A 157 -28.71 -4.13 17.12
CA ASN A 157 -30.04 -4.02 16.49
C ASN A 157 -30.16 -2.83 15.50
N VAL A 158 -29.06 -2.26 15.06
CA VAL A 158 -29.05 -1.17 14.09
C VAL A 158 -29.26 -1.79 12.71
N ARG A 159 -30.40 -1.46 12.11
CA ARG A 159 -30.69 -1.81 10.71
C ARG A 159 -29.56 -1.26 9.84
N SER A 160 -29.03 -2.11 8.97
CA SER A 160 -28.03 -1.77 7.98
C SER A 160 -28.31 -0.42 7.32
N TRP A 161 -27.30 0.42 7.26
CA TRP A 161 -27.31 1.57 6.37
C TRP A 161 -27.27 1.04 4.94
N ASN A 162 -28.38 1.17 4.21
CA ASN A 162 -28.46 0.99 2.77
C ASN A 162 -27.93 2.24 2.09
#